data_c14f27f38534fe0d40358242b54c899c
#
_entry.id   c14f27f38534fe0d40358242b54c899c
#
_cell.length_a   1.000
_cell.length_b   1.000
_cell.length_c   1.000
_cell.angle_alpha   90.00
_cell.angle_beta   90.00
_cell.angle_gamma   90.00
#
_symmetry.space_group_name_H-M   'P 1'
#
loop_
_entity.id
_entity.type
_entity.pdbx_description
1 polymer ?
#
loop_
_entity_poly.entity_id
_entity_poly.type
_entity_poly.pdbx_seq_one_letter_code
_entity_poly.pdbx_strand_id
1 'polypeptide(L)'
;VEVIQYVAGLLNTIRDQGYISASADSLLFNNNIADLRLFTGKQYPLKFKNEIPTEAWNRIRTRELSEQNNRATWQIIREKTIRYYEQTGYPFAEAKLDSMYLKMDTLYAIASVNPGIQYHIDSIRLYGNLKLRNRILQQQTGIFSGSVYDRQKLDAVDQRLSAFPFLKKIQSSDVSYLGTGGVLNLYLNAQKCSQVDLLLGLQPSSGVSGKAQLIGNA
;
A
#
# COMPACT_ATOMS: atom_id res chain seq x y z
N VAL A 1 17.16 21.91 -9.96
CA VAL A 1 17.09 20.42 -9.95
C VAL A 1 15.64 19.98 -9.81
N GLU A 2 14.89 20.47 -8.84
CA GLU A 2 13.49 20.06 -8.57
C GLU A 2 12.54 20.29 -9.76
N VAL A 3 12.63 21.44 -10.43
CA VAL A 3 11.77 21.77 -11.59
C VAL A 3 12.02 20.79 -12.75
N ILE A 4 13.26 20.43 -13.02
CA ILE A 4 13.60 19.49 -14.09
C ILE A 4 13.03 18.09 -13.78
N GLN A 5 13.12 17.65 -12.53
CA GLN A 5 12.53 16.39 -12.10
C GLN A 5 11.00 16.40 -12.20
N TYR A 6 10.38 17.52 -11.84
CA TYR A 6 8.93 17.71 -11.99
C TYR A 6 8.51 17.65 -13.47
N VAL A 7 9.23 18.32 -14.37
CA VAL A 7 8.95 18.29 -15.82
C VAL A 7 9.12 16.88 -16.38
N ALA A 8 10.15 16.14 -15.97
CA ALA A 8 10.33 14.75 -16.36
C ALA A 8 9.17 13.84 -15.89
N GLY A 9 8.70 14.03 -14.65
CA GLY A 9 7.52 13.34 -14.12
C GLY A 9 6.24 13.68 -14.90
N LEU A 10 6.04 14.97 -15.21
CA LEU A 10 4.90 15.43 -16.01
C LEU A 10 4.91 14.81 -17.41
N LEU A 11 6.06 14.81 -18.09
CA LEU A 11 6.20 14.18 -19.41
C LEU A 11 5.90 12.68 -19.37
N ASN A 12 6.36 11.97 -18.36
CA ASN A 12 6.04 10.56 -18.19
C ASN A 12 4.53 10.35 -18.01
N THR A 13 3.88 11.18 -17.19
CA THR A 13 2.41 11.12 -17.01
C THR A 13 1.67 11.36 -18.32
N ILE A 14 2.11 12.33 -19.13
CA ILE A 14 1.50 12.63 -20.44
C ILE A 14 1.71 11.45 -21.42
N ARG A 15 2.92 10.88 -21.45
CA ARG A 15 3.21 9.69 -22.27
C ARG A 15 2.40 8.48 -21.84
N ASP A 16 2.20 8.30 -20.54
CA ASP A 16 1.34 7.27 -19.99
C ASP A 16 -0.13 7.44 -20.40
N GLN A 17 -0.57 8.65 -20.70
CA GLN A 17 -1.89 8.94 -21.28
C GLN A 17 -1.98 8.66 -22.78
N GLY A 18 -0.91 8.23 -23.44
CA GLY A 18 -0.88 7.87 -24.86
C GLY A 18 -0.26 8.89 -25.80
N TYR A 19 0.23 10.00 -25.27
CA TYR A 19 0.98 11.00 -26.03
C TYR A 19 2.45 10.63 -26.09
N ILE A 20 2.77 9.52 -26.75
CA ILE A 20 4.12 8.93 -26.74
C ILE A 20 5.22 9.85 -27.31
N SER A 21 4.83 10.81 -28.16
CA SER A 21 5.72 11.83 -28.73
C SER A 21 5.84 13.10 -27.88
N ALA A 22 5.24 13.11 -26.68
CA ALA A 22 5.31 14.29 -25.82
C ALA A 22 6.76 14.67 -25.46
N SER A 23 7.11 15.92 -25.67
CA SER A 23 8.43 16.50 -25.37
C SER A 23 8.29 17.88 -24.71
N ALA A 24 9.31 18.28 -24.00
CA ALA A 24 9.46 19.66 -23.55
C ALA A 24 10.23 20.44 -24.62
N ASP A 25 9.59 21.41 -25.25
CA ASP A 25 10.22 22.22 -26.28
C ASP A 25 11.10 23.31 -25.67
N SER A 26 10.65 23.94 -24.60
CA SER A 26 11.44 24.93 -23.87
C SER A 26 11.02 25.01 -22.40
N LEU A 27 12.01 25.31 -21.56
CA LEU A 27 11.82 25.62 -20.14
C LEU A 27 12.57 26.91 -19.86
N LEU A 28 11.84 28.01 -19.63
CA LEU A 28 12.39 29.33 -19.36
C LEU A 28 12.12 29.72 -17.91
N PHE A 29 13.10 30.30 -17.26
CA PHE A 29 12.98 30.79 -15.88
C PHE A 29 12.96 32.31 -15.89
N ASN A 30 11.93 32.92 -15.32
CA ASN A 30 11.80 34.34 -15.14
C ASN A 30 11.24 34.66 -13.75
N ASN A 31 11.98 35.36 -12.91
CA ASN A 31 11.57 35.85 -11.58
C ASN A 31 10.78 34.82 -10.75
N ASN A 32 11.34 33.67 -10.45
CA ASN A 32 10.70 32.56 -9.75
C ASN A 32 9.52 31.88 -10.46
N ILE A 33 9.26 32.20 -11.70
CA ILE A 33 8.28 31.54 -12.55
C ILE A 33 9.03 30.69 -13.57
N ALA A 34 8.59 29.43 -13.75
CA ALA A 34 9.10 28.54 -14.76
C ALA A 34 8.05 28.39 -15.87
N ASP A 35 8.32 28.93 -17.05
CA ASP A 35 7.49 28.80 -18.25
C ASP A 35 7.91 27.55 -19.01
N LEU A 36 7.01 26.55 -19.06
CA LEU A 36 7.22 25.30 -19.77
C LEU A 36 6.34 25.24 -21.02
N ARG A 37 6.96 25.08 -22.19
CA ARG A 37 6.26 24.75 -23.44
C ARG A 37 6.37 23.27 -23.72
N LEU A 38 5.21 22.63 -23.87
CA LEU A 38 5.09 21.20 -24.14
C LEU A 38 4.52 20.97 -25.54
N PHE A 39 5.14 20.06 -26.26
CA PHE A 39 4.55 19.43 -27.42
C PHE A 39 3.96 18.08 -27.01
N THR A 40 2.66 17.87 -27.19
CA THR A 40 2.01 16.62 -26.80
C THR A 40 1.94 15.62 -27.96
N GLY A 41 1.81 16.12 -29.17
CA GLY A 41 1.62 15.30 -30.38
C GLY A 41 0.25 14.60 -30.40
N LYS A 42 0.18 13.49 -31.15
CA LYS A 42 -1.03 12.68 -31.30
C LYS A 42 -1.18 11.72 -30.12
N GLN A 43 -2.39 11.55 -29.63
CA GLN A 43 -2.71 10.50 -28.67
C GLN A 43 -2.97 9.17 -29.41
N TYR A 44 -2.32 8.11 -28.96
CA TYR A 44 -2.48 6.77 -29.53
C TYR A 44 -3.30 5.90 -28.58
N PRO A 45 -4.38 5.26 -29.06
CA PRO A 45 -5.10 4.26 -28.27
C PRO A 45 -4.19 3.07 -27.98
N LEU A 46 -4.29 2.55 -26.74
CA LEU A 46 -3.54 1.38 -26.29
C LEU A 46 -4.39 0.13 -26.44
N LYS A 47 -3.78 -0.93 -26.98
CA LYS A 47 -4.25 -2.31 -26.91
C LYS A 47 -3.14 -3.19 -26.38
N PHE A 48 -3.45 -4.13 -25.48
CA PHE A 48 -2.44 -5.02 -24.94
C PHE A 48 -2.92 -6.47 -24.89
N LYS A 49 -1.96 -7.40 -25.04
CA LYS A 49 -2.16 -8.82 -24.78
C LYS A 49 -1.84 -9.08 -23.31
N ASN A 50 -2.73 -9.79 -22.63
CA ASN A 50 -2.51 -10.13 -21.22
C ASN A 50 -1.68 -11.42 -21.13
N GLU A 51 -0.49 -11.32 -20.50
CA GLU A 51 0.39 -12.44 -20.17
C GLU A 51 0.65 -12.55 -18.65
N ILE A 52 -0.23 -11.95 -17.84
CA ILE A 52 -0.22 -12.14 -16.39
C ILE A 52 -0.52 -13.62 -16.08
N PRO A 53 0.21 -14.27 -15.14
CA PRO A 53 -0.01 -15.66 -14.76
C PRO A 53 -1.47 -15.94 -14.43
N THR A 54 -1.98 -17.09 -14.90
CA THR A 54 -3.40 -17.46 -14.83
C THR A 54 -3.95 -17.43 -13.41
N GLU A 55 -3.16 -17.80 -12.43
CA GLU A 55 -3.57 -17.78 -11.02
C GLU A 55 -3.87 -16.35 -10.56
N ALA A 56 -2.94 -15.42 -10.77
CA ALA A 56 -3.13 -14.00 -10.45
C ALA A 56 -4.29 -13.42 -11.25
N TRP A 57 -4.34 -13.68 -12.55
CA TRP A 57 -5.40 -13.20 -13.42
C TRP A 57 -6.79 -13.64 -12.95
N ASN A 58 -6.97 -14.90 -12.58
CA ASN A 58 -8.25 -15.43 -12.07
C ASN A 58 -8.71 -14.76 -10.77
N ARG A 59 -7.79 -14.24 -9.97
CA ARG A 59 -8.10 -13.52 -8.73
C ARG A 59 -8.50 -12.06 -8.95
N ILE A 60 -7.92 -11.41 -9.97
CA ILE A 60 -8.11 -9.98 -10.20
C ILE A 60 -9.14 -9.67 -11.28
N ARG A 61 -9.41 -10.61 -12.20
CA ARG A 61 -10.29 -10.38 -13.33
C ARG A 61 -11.73 -10.10 -12.91
N THR A 62 -12.34 -9.15 -13.60
CA THR A 62 -13.78 -8.94 -13.64
C THR A 62 -14.23 -9.04 -15.10
N ARG A 63 -15.53 -9.15 -15.34
CA ARG A 63 -16.08 -9.19 -16.71
C ARG A 63 -15.61 -7.98 -17.52
N GLU A 64 -15.72 -6.77 -16.95
CA GLU A 64 -15.31 -5.52 -17.60
C GLU A 64 -13.82 -5.51 -17.97
N LEU A 65 -12.94 -5.99 -17.08
CA LEU A 65 -11.50 -6.05 -17.34
C LEU A 65 -11.12 -7.08 -18.42
N SER A 66 -11.96 -8.08 -18.64
CA SER A 66 -11.74 -9.10 -19.65
C SER A 66 -12.21 -8.66 -21.06
N GLU A 67 -13.22 -7.81 -21.10
CA GLU A 67 -13.82 -7.34 -22.37
C GLU A 67 -13.13 -6.08 -22.92
N GLN A 68 -12.56 -5.25 -22.06
CA GLN A 68 -11.92 -4.01 -22.47
C GLN A 68 -10.40 -4.13 -22.41
N ASN A 69 -9.76 -3.66 -23.47
CA ASN A 69 -8.31 -3.72 -23.63
C ASN A 69 -7.78 -2.33 -23.99
N ASN A 70 -7.83 -1.42 -23.04
CA ASN A 70 -7.43 -0.02 -23.19
C ASN A 70 -6.58 0.46 -22.03
N ARG A 71 -6.12 1.70 -22.10
CA ARG A 71 -5.22 2.30 -21.10
C ARG A 71 -5.84 2.37 -19.68
N ALA A 72 -7.11 2.76 -19.57
CA ALA A 72 -7.79 2.84 -18.27
C ALA A 72 -7.89 1.45 -17.64
N THR A 73 -8.26 0.45 -18.43
CA THR A 73 -8.29 -0.95 -17.99
C THR A 73 -6.92 -1.44 -17.55
N TRP A 74 -5.85 -1.08 -18.27
CA TRP A 74 -4.49 -1.44 -17.87
C TRP A 74 -4.11 -0.88 -16.50
N GLN A 75 -4.43 0.38 -16.20
CA GLN A 75 -4.13 0.96 -14.89
C GLN A 75 -4.80 0.17 -13.75
N ILE A 76 -6.07 -0.20 -13.93
CA ILE A 76 -6.81 -1.00 -12.94
C ILE A 76 -6.19 -2.41 -12.81
N ILE A 77 -5.87 -3.05 -13.92
CA ILE A 77 -5.22 -4.38 -13.92
C ILE A 77 -3.87 -4.32 -13.22
N ARG A 78 -3.05 -3.32 -13.54
CA ARG A 78 -1.74 -3.10 -12.93
C ARG A 78 -1.84 -2.99 -11.41
N GLU A 79 -2.72 -2.11 -10.93
CA GLU A 79 -2.92 -1.89 -9.49
C GLU A 79 -3.40 -3.17 -8.78
N LYS A 80 -4.41 -3.85 -9.34
CA LYS A 80 -4.92 -5.10 -8.77
C LYS A 80 -3.86 -6.21 -8.78
N THR A 81 -3.05 -6.29 -9.83
CA THR A 81 -1.96 -7.27 -9.94
C THR A 81 -0.90 -7.03 -8.87
N ILE A 82 -0.42 -5.80 -8.73
CA ILE A 82 0.56 -5.45 -7.71
C ILE A 82 0.00 -5.78 -6.31
N ARG A 83 -1.23 -5.35 -6.02
CA ARG A 83 -1.89 -5.63 -4.73
C ARG A 83 -2.01 -7.13 -4.46
N TYR A 84 -2.35 -7.94 -5.45
CA TYR A 84 -2.41 -9.40 -5.30
C TYR A 84 -1.05 -9.97 -4.90
N TYR A 85 0.02 -9.57 -5.58
CA TYR A 85 1.36 -10.04 -5.28
C TYR A 85 1.87 -9.53 -3.93
N GLU A 86 1.60 -8.28 -3.56
CA GLU A 86 1.91 -7.75 -2.23
C GLU A 86 1.18 -8.49 -1.09
N GLN A 87 0.01 -9.06 -1.34
CA GLN A 87 -0.73 -9.90 -0.37
C GLN A 87 -0.25 -11.35 -0.34
N THR A 88 0.53 -11.77 -1.32
CA THR A 88 0.99 -13.17 -1.46
C THR A 88 2.50 -13.33 -1.27
N GLY A 89 3.16 -12.31 -0.73
CA GLY A 89 4.55 -12.39 -0.33
C GLY A 89 5.55 -11.64 -1.20
N TYR A 90 5.10 -10.85 -2.15
CA TYR A 90 5.98 -10.18 -3.12
C TYR A 90 5.88 -8.65 -3.01
N PRO A 91 6.55 -8.02 -2.02
CA PRO A 91 6.45 -6.57 -1.79
C PRO A 91 7.01 -5.71 -2.92
N PHE A 92 7.84 -6.29 -3.79
CA PHE A 92 8.50 -5.59 -4.89
C PHE A 92 8.04 -6.08 -6.27
N ALA A 93 6.81 -6.60 -6.34
CA ALA A 93 6.24 -7.01 -7.60
C ALA A 93 6.05 -5.83 -8.55
N GLU A 94 6.41 -6.02 -9.81
CA GLU A 94 6.27 -5.02 -10.86
C GLU A 94 5.34 -5.54 -11.95
N ALA A 95 4.35 -4.74 -12.32
CA ALA A 95 3.50 -4.98 -13.47
C ALA A 95 3.74 -3.90 -14.52
N LYS A 96 4.05 -4.29 -15.75
CA LYS A 96 4.45 -3.38 -16.82
C LYS A 96 3.88 -3.79 -18.17
N LEU A 97 3.93 -2.83 -19.12
CA LEU A 97 3.69 -3.08 -20.53
C LEU A 97 5.04 -3.25 -21.22
N ASP A 98 5.25 -4.43 -21.76
CA ASP A 98 6.45 -4.77 -22.53
C ASP A 98 6.17 -4.80 -24.04
N SER A 99 7.23 -4.86 -24.86
CA SER A 99 7.16 -5.08 -26.29
C SER A 99 6.22 -4.12 -27.03
N MET A 100 6.29 -2.84 -26.65
CA MET A 100 5.44 -1.82 -27.25
C MET A 100 5.82 -1.54 -28.71
N TYR A 101 4.82 -1.54 -29.59
CA TYR A 101 4.97 -1.14 -30.98
C TYR A 101 3.74 -0.42 -31.52
N LEU A 102 3.95 0.48 -32.47
CA LEU A 102 2.89 1.24 -33.11
C LEU A 102 2.50 0.58 -34.43
N LYS A 103 1.19 0.32 -34.61
CA LYS A 103 0.62 -0.20 -35.87
C LYS A 103 -0.72 0.46 -36.14
N MET A 104 -0.88 1.03 -37.34
CA MET A 104 -2.13 1.69 -37.76
C MET A 104 -2.71 2.63 -36.69
N ASP A 105 -1.89 3.57 -36.21
CA ASP A 105 -2.27 4.54 -35.16
C ASP A 105 -2.72 3.92 -33.81
N THR A 106 -2.41 2.67 -33.56
CA THR A 106 -2.71 1.97 -32.32
C THR A 106 -1.41 1.46 -31.68
N LEU A 107 -1.21 1.76 -30.42
CA LEU A 107 -0.09 1.25 -29.62
C LEU A 107 -0.44 -0.14 -29.10
N TYR A 108 0.33 -1.12 -29.47
CA TYR A 108 0.22 -2.50 -28.99
C TYR A 108 1.29 -2.77 -27.96
N ALA A 109 0.95 -3.55 -26.93
CA ALA A 109 1.86 -3.94 -25.86
C ALA A 109 1.53 -5.33 -25.33
N ILE A 110 2.41 -5.85 -24.48
CA ILE A 110 2.19 -7.07 -23.69
C ILE A 110 2.15 -6.68 -22.22
N ALA A 111 1.06 -7.02 -21.55
CA ALA A 111 0.94 -6.83 -20.09
C ALA A 111 1.59 -8.01 -19.39
N SER A 112 2.70 -7.76 -18.72
CA SER A 112 3.49 -8.74 -17.99
C SER A 112 3.65 -8.38 -16.52
N VAL A 113 4.02 -9.35 -15.69
CA VAL A 113 4.35 -9.14 -14.29
C VAL A 113 5.65 -9.86 -13.94
N ASN A 114 6.49 -9.17 -13.19
CA ASN A 114 7.64 -9.75 -12.52
C ASN A 114 7.35 -9.74 -11.01
N PRO A 115 7.05 -10.88 -10.38
CA PRO A 115 6.78 -10.94 -8.94
C PRO A 115 8.00 -10.60 -8.09
N GLY A 116 9.21 -10.85 -8.61
CA GLY A 116 10.44 -10.77 -7.83
C GLY A 116 10.58 -11.92 -6.84
N ILE A 117 11.26 -11.64 -5.72
CA ILE A 117 11.53 -12.62 -4.66
C ILE A 117 10.40 -12.60 -3.63
N GLN A 118 10.01 -13.77 -3.14
CA GLN A 118 9.05 -13.88 -2.05
C GLN A 118 9.72 -13.57 -0.71
N TYR A 119 9.06 -12.75 0.11
CA TYR A 119 9.52 -12.31 1.42
C TYR A 119 8.71 -12.94 2.55
N HIS A 120 9.37 -13.10 3.70
CA HIS A 120 8.75 -13.56 4.95
C HIS A 120 9.03 -12.54 6.05
N ILE A 121 8.19 -12.49 7.07
CA ILE A 121 8.44 -11.69 8.27
C ILE A 121 9.18 -12.55 9.28
N ASP A 122 10.47 -12.33 9.45
CA ASP A 122 11.33 -13.14 10.32
C ASP A 122 11.09 -12.84 11.80
N SER A 123 10.87 -11.56 12.12
CA SER A 123 10.70 -11.12 13.51
C SER A 123 9.93 -9.82 13.63
N ILE A 124 9.48 -9.55 14.85
CA ILE A 124 8.90 -8.26 15.24
C ILE A 124 9.88 -7.59 16.22
N ARG A 125 10.20 -6.34 15.94
CA ARG A 125 11.05 -5.50 16.81
C ARG A 125 10.22 -4.37 17.40
N LEU A 126 10.30 -4.20 18.70
CA LEU A 126 9.60 -3.16 19.44
C LEU A 126 10.57 -2.06 19.87
N TYR A 127 10.23 -0.83 19.52
CA TYR A 127 10.92 0.40 19.92
C TYR A 127 10.03 1.22 20.84
N GLY A 128 10.64 1.88 21.83
CA GLY A 128 9.97 2.69 22.84
C GLY A 128 10.18 2.18 24.25
N ASN A 129 9.36 2.66 25.19
CA ASN A 129 9.48 2.29 26.60
C ASN A 129 8.62 1.09 27.02
N LEU A 130 7.86 0.53 26.09
CA LEU A 130 6.97 -0.60 26.34
C LEU A 130 7.77 -1.91 26.30
N LYS A 131 7.54 -2.78 27.29
CA LYS A 131 8.14 -4.12 27.34
C LYS A 131 7.05 -5.17 27.19
N LEU A 132 6.95 -5.76 26.00
CA LEU A 132 6.04 -6.87 25.70
C LEU A 132 6.81 -8.08 25.21
N ARG A 133 6.30 -9.27 25.54
CA ARG A 133 6.85 -10.52 24.99
C ARG A 133 6.48 -10.64 23.50
N ASN A 134 7.37 -11.14 22.67
CA ASN A 134 7.15 -11.33 21.23
C ASN A 134 5.86 -12.09 20.92
N ARG A 135 5.52 -13.09 21.73
CA ARG A 135 4.27 -13.85 21.57
C ARG A 135 3.02 -12.95 21.64
N ILE A 136 3.02 -11.98 22.56
CA ILE A 136 1.89 -11.04 22.68
C ILE A 136 1.84 -10.13 21.46
N LEU A 137 2.99 -9.61 21.01
CA LEU A 137 3.08 -8.78 19.82
C LEU A 137 2.56 -9.53 18.59
N GLN A 138 2.97 -10.78 18.40
CA GLN A 138 2.50 -11.62 17.29
C GLN A 138 0.98 -11.85 17.34
N GLN A 139 0.42 -12.13 18.51
CA GLN A 139 -1.02 -12.30 18.68
C GLN A 139 -1.80 -11.03 18.41
N GLN A 140 -1.32 -9.87 18.87
CA GLN A 140 -2.00 -8.59 18.69
C GLN A 140 -1.91 -8.05 17.26
N THR A 141 -0.75 -8.21 16.63
CA THR A 141 -0.56 -7.80 15.22
C THR A 141 -1.18 -8.78 14.24
N GLY A 142 -1.31 -10.07 14.63
CA GLY A 142 -1.70 -11.15 13.73
C GLY A 142 -0.58 -11.55 12.76
N ILE A 143 0.67 -11.15 13.05
CA ILE A 143 1.85 -11.45 12.24
C ILE A 143 2.77 -12.34 13.07
N PHE A 144 3.14 -13.49 12.52
CA PHE A 144 3.99 -14.48 13.19
C PHE A 144 5.34 -14.56 12.50
N SER A 145 6.39 -14.89 13.26
CA SER A 145 7.71 -15.14 12.70
C SER A 145 7.65 -16.28 11.67
N GLY A 146 8.27 -16.07 10.52
CA GLY A 146 8.26 -16.99 9.39
C GLY A 146 7.01 -16.91 8.51
N SER A 147 6.01 -16.08 8.86
CA SER A 147 4.85 -15.89 7.99
C SER A 147 5.23 -15.18 6.71
N VAL A 148 4.57 -15.55 5.62
CA VAL A 148 4.72 -14.87 4.33
C VAL A 148 4.32 -13.39 4.49
N TYR A 149 5.06 -12.51 3.84
CA TYR A 149 4.74 -11.09 3.77
C TYR A 149 3.31 -10.90 3.22
N ASP A 150 2.55 -10.04 3.85
CA ASP A 150 1.18 -9.71 3.45
C ASP A 150 0.93 -8.22 3.74
N ARG A 151 0.89 -7.42 2.69
CA ARG A 151 0.70 -5.97 2.78
C ARG A 151 -0.57 -5.59 3.52
N GLN A 152 -1.66 -6.29 3.27
CA GLN A 152 -2.94 -6.00 3.92
C GLN A 152 -2.89 -6.22 5.43
N LYS A 153 -2.21 -7.29 5.88
CA LYS A 153 -2.02 -7.53 7.32
C LYS A 153 -1.13 -6.49 7.96
N LEU A 154 -0.05 -6.09 7.26
CA LEU A 154 0.88 -5.07 7.74
C LEU A 154 0.22 -3.70 7.87
N ASP A 155 -0.57 -3.28 6.88
CA ASP A 155 -1.31 -2.02 6.92
C ASP A 155 -2.35 -1.98 8.06
N ALA A 156 -2.89 -3.12 8.46
CA ALA A 156 -3.83 -3.24 9.57
C ALA A 156 -3.17 -3.24 10.96
N VAL A 157 -1.84 -3.38 11.06
CA VAL A 157 -1.11 -3.48 12.35
C VAL A 157 -1.36 -2.27 13.23
N ASP A 158 -1.16 -1.08 12.70
CA ASP A 158 -1.30 0.17 13.45
C ASP A 158 -2.73 0.36 13.98
N GLN A 159 -3.74 0.01 13.18
CA GLN A 159 -5.14 0.08 13.59
C GLN A 159 -5.44 -0.90 14.73
N ARG A 160 -4.95 -2.15 14.62
CA ARG A 160 -5.13 -3.17 15.66
C ARG A 160 -4.48 -2.76 16.97
N LEU A 161 -3.27 -2.21 16.91
CA LEU A 161 -2.55 -1.75 18.11
C LEU A 161 -3.20 -0.51 18.74
N SER A 162 -3.79 0.37 17.95
CA SER A 162 -4.51 1.56 18.44
C SER A 162 -5.81 1.21 19.20
N ALA A 163 -6.32 -0.01 19.08
CA ALA A 163 -7.46 -0.47 19.87
C ALA A 163 -7.13 -0.69 21.36
N PHE A 164 -5.84 -0.70 21.74
CA PHE A 164 -5.44 -0.90 23.13
C PHE A 164 -5.17 0.43 23.82
N PRO A 165 -5.97 0.81 24.84
CA PRO A 165 -5.89 2.13 25.48
C PRO A 165 -4.57 2.36 26.26
N PHE A 166 -3.84 1.29 26.58
CA PHE A 166 -2.54 1.36 27.26
C PHE A 166 -1.36 1.49 26.29
N LEU A 167 -1.60 1.53 24.98
CA LEU A 167 -0.59 1.71 23.94
C LEU A 167 -0.68 3.09 23.34
N LYS A 168 0.44 3.79 23.26
CA LYS A 168 0.59 5.03 22.52
C LYS A 168 1.53 4.81 21.35
N LYS A 169 1.03 4.98 20.15
CA LYS A 169 1.84 4.95 18.92
C LYS A 169 2.76 6.18 18.88
N ILE A 170 4.07 5.97 18.64
CA ILE A 170 5.08 7.03 18.46
C ILE A 170 5.12 7.44 16.98
N GLN A 171 5.19 6.46 16.10
CA GLN A 171 5.15 6.61 14.64
C GLN A 171 4.52 5.36 14.00
N SER A 172 4.25 5.41 12.70
CA SER A 172 3.71 4.28 11.96
C SER A 172 4.69 3.12 11.93
N SER A 173 4.17 1.90 12.00
CA SER A 173 4.94 0.68 11.82
C SER A 173 5.54 0.62 10.41
N ASP A 174 6.70 0.01 10.28
CA ASP A 174 7.39 -0.22 9.02
C ASP A 174 8.01 -1.62 8.94
N VAL A 175 8.46 -2.01 7.76
CA VAL A 175 9.20 -3.26 7.56
C VAL A 175 10.59 -2.94 7.03
N SER A 176 11.61 -3.38 7.77
CA SER A 176 12.99 -3.35 7.30
C SER A 176 13.31 -4.66 6.61
N TYR A 177 13.73 -4.61 5.35
CA TYR A 177 14.07 -5.79 4.56
C TYR A 177 15.56 -6.12 4.68
N LEU A 178 15.86 -7.42 4.88
CA LEU A 178 17.21 -7.96 4.92
C LEU A 178 17.24 -9.31 4.20
N GLY A 179 17.96 -9.38 3.08
CA GLY A 179 17.94 -10.57 2.21
C GLY A 179 16.52 -10.84 1.71
N THR A 180 15.99 -12.03 1.98
CA THR A 180 14.61 -12.44 1.66
C THR A 180 13.66 -12.35 2.85
N GLY A 181 14.16 -11.83 3.98
CA GLY A 181 13.40 -11.66 5.22
C GLY A 181 13.03 -10.21 5.50
N GLY A 182 12.05 -10.01 6.37
CA GLY A 182 11.62 -8.72 6.85
C GLY A 182 11.51 -8.68 8.36
N VAL A 183 11.84 -7.54 8.96
CA VAL A 183 11.63 -7.26 10.37
C VAL A 183 10.53 -6.21 10.48
N LEU A 184 9.41 -6.58 11.11
CA LEU A 184 8.34 -5.62 11.42
C LEU A 184 8.77 -4.76 12.62
N ASN A 185 8.94 -3.46 12.40
CA ASN A 185 9.29 -2.50 13.44
C ASN A 185 8.02 -1.84 13.97
N LEU A 186 7.83 -1.91 15.29
CA LEU A 186 6.73 -1.30 16.02
C LEU A 186 7.28 -0.20 16.94
N TYR A 187 6.66 0.97 16.93
CA TYR A 187 7.10 2.14 17.68
C TYR A 187 6.03 2.53 18.71
N LEU A 188 6.14 1.98 19.93
CA LEU A 188 5.09 2.04 20.95
C LEU A 188 5.63 2.47 22.32
N ASN A 189 4.89 3.37 22.96
CA ASN A 189 5.09 3.69 24.36
C ASN A 189 3.94 3.16 25.21
N ALA A 190 4.24 2.88 26.47
CA ALA A 190 3.20 2.65 27.46
C ALA A 190 2.46 3.97 27.75
N GLN A 191 1.14 3.92 27.75
CA GLN A 191 0.28 5.02 28.18
C GLN A 191 -0.46 4.63 29.45
N LYS A 192 -0.43 5.51 30.44
CA LYS A 192 -1.22 5.30 31.66
C LYS A 192 -2.70 5.50 31.32
N CYS A 193 -3.50 4.50 31.61
CA CYS A 193 -4.95 4.58 31.51
C CYS A 193 -5.53 4.73 32.91
N SER A 194 -6.27 5.81 33.12
CA SER A 194 -7.09 6.02 34.31
C SER A 194 -8.53 6.22 33.85
N GLN A 195 -9.32 5.17 33.85
CA GLN A 195 -10.75 5.26 33.60
C GLN A 195 -11.48 4.46 34.68
N VAL A 196 -12.37 5.14 35.39
CA VAL A 196 -13.29 4.51 36.37
C VAL A 196 -14.71 4.75 35.87
N ASP A 197 -15.32 3.72 35.31
CA ASP A 197 -16.71 3.76 34.95
C ASP A 197 -17.56 3.14 36.05
N LEU A 198 -18.37 3.96 36.75
CA LEU A 198 -19.28 3.52 37.78
C LEU A 198 -20.71 3.60 37.25
N LEU A 199 -21.31 2.46 36.98
CA LEU A 199 -22.75 2.36 36.59
C LEU A 199 -23.55 1.88 37.81
N LEU A 200 -24.32 2.78 38.38
CA LEU A 200 -25.29 2.46 39.44
C LEU A 200 -26.71 2.46 38.83
N GLY A 201 -27.30 1.29 38.74
CA GLY A 201 -28.69 1.13 38.31
C GLY A 201 -29.59 0.86 39.53
N LEU A 202 -30.63 1.69 39.74
CA LEU A 202 -31.69 1.47 40.72
C LEU A 202 -32.88 0.84 40.02
N GLN A 203 -33.18 -0.40 40.37
CA GLN A 203 -34.38 -1.09 39.89
C GLN A 203 -35.46 -1.09 41.01
N PRO A 204 -36.63 -0.53 40.76
CA PRO A 204 -37.64 -0.34 41.83
C PRO A 204 -38.19 -1.63 42.47
N SER A 205 -37.97 -2.77 41.86
CA SER A 205 -38.54 -4.06 42.26
C SER A 205 -37.55 -5.11 42.83
N SER A 206 -36.25 -4.87 42.78
CA SER A 206 -35.28 -5.89 43.13
C SER A 206 -33.96 -5.42 43.82
N GLY A 207 -33.93 -4.17 44.31
CA GLY A 207 -32.75 -3.65 44.99
C GLY A 207 -31.72 -2.98 44.07
N VAL A 208 -30.65 -2.53 44.66
CA VAL A 208 -29.55 -1.84 43.96
C VAL A 208 -28.67 -2.85 43.25
N SER A 209 -28.61 -2.80 41.92
CA SER A 209 -27.63 -3.51 41.17
C SER A 209 -26.54 -2.52 40.68
N GLY A 210 -25.30 -2.75 41.05
CA GLY A 210 -24.18 -1.93 40.61
C GLY A 210 -23.15 -2.77 39.85
N LYS A 211 -22.67 -2.24 38.71
CA LYS A 211 -21.49 -2.77 38.01
C LYS A 211 -20.37 -1.73 38.10
N ALA A 212 -19.37 -2.00 38.90
CA ALA A 212 -18.18 -1.18 38.97
C ALA A 212 -17.07 -1.82 38.11
N GLN A 213 -16.54 -1.13 37.13
CA GLN A 213 -15.39 -1.55 36.34
C GLN A 213 -14.24 -0.59 36.64
N LEU A 214 -13.26 -1.10 37.42
CA LEU A 214 -12.02 -0.39 37.71
C LEU A 214 -10.97 -0.77 36.65
N ILE A 215 -10.61 0.16 35.77
CA ILE A 215 -9.44 0.02 34.91
C ILE A 215 -8.31 0.79 35.59
N GLY A 216 -7.56 0.08 36.44
CA GLY A 216 -6.52 0.67 37.28
C GLY A 216 -5.24 1.01 36.51
N ASN A 217 -4.52 2.03 37.02
CA ASN A 217 -3.14 2.31 36.64
C ASN A 217 -2.21 1.20 37.12
N ALA A 218 -1.42 0.67 36.19
CA ALA A 218 -0.21 -0.06 36.51
C ALA A 218 1.02 0.83 36.25
#